data_f4f38a85dbfae4f15842046e47fd2208
#
_entry.id   f4f38a85dbfae4f15842046e47fd2208
#
_cell.length_a   1.000
_cell.length_b   1.000
_cell.length_c   1.000
_cell.angle_alpha   90.00
_cell.angle_beta   90.00
_cell.angle_gamma   90.00
#
_symmetry.space_group_name_H-M   'P 1'
#
loop_
_entity.id
_entity.type
_entity.pdbx_description
1 polymer ?
#
loop_
_entity_poly.entity_id
_entity_poly.type
_entity_poly.pdbx_seq_one_letter_code
_entity_poly.pdbx_strand_id
1 'polypeptide(L)'
;YVMPHMNDGGSVIITSSVAGLTGSPNASAYITSKHANVGIMRALAAEMAPRKIRVNSVHPSPVDNRMMRSLEEGFAPGAGAEVKKNLENAIPLKRYATNNDIAQAVLFLASDESRFITGVTLAVDGGMTVV
;
A
#
# COMPACT_ATOMS: atom_id res chain seq x y z
N TYR A 1 -14.19 -9.98 -11.83
CA TYR A 1 -15.50 -9.49 -12.32
C TYR A 1 -15.46 -8.05 -12.83
N VAL A 2 -14.51 -7.19 -12.42
CA VAL A 2 -14.43 -5.78 -12.87
C VAL A 2 -13.72 -5.65 -14.22
N MET A 3 -12.63 -6.40 -14.44
CA MET A 3 -11.76 -6.27 -15.61
C MET A 3 -12.47 -6.35 -16.96
N PRO A 4 -13.45 -7.25 -17.20
CA PRO A 4 -14.18 -7.29 -18.48
C PRO A 4 -14.96 -6.02 -18.80
N HIS A 5 -15.34 -5.25 -17.78
CA HIS A 5 -16.18 -4.05 -17.90
C HIS A 5 -15.39 -2.74 -17.90
N MET A 6 -14.07 -2.81 -17.76
CA MET A 6 -13.22 -1.62 -17.85
C MET A 6 -13.04 -1.18 -19.29
N ASN A 7 -12.92 0.12 -19.51
CA ASN A 7 -12.48 0.68 -20.78
C ASN A 7 -10.99 0.41 -21.00
N ASP A 8 -10.59 0.23 -22.26
CA ASP A 8 -9.19 0.13 -22.63
C ASP A 8 -8.44 1.42 -22.25
N GLY A 9 -7.18 1.30 -21.87
CA GLY A 9 -6.38 2.43 -21.39
C GLY A 9 -6.61 2.81 -19.92
N GLY A 10 -7.45 2.08 -19.19
CA GLY A 10 -7.74 2.33 -17.77
C GLY A 10 -6.55 2.12 -16.84
N SER A 11 -6.73 2.53 -15.59
CA SER A 11 -5.75 2.30 -14.51
C SER A 11 -6.42 1.64 -13.29
N VAL A 12 -5.80 0.57 -12.79
CA VAL A 12 -6.20 -0.16 -11.58
C VAL A 12 -5.11 0.02 -10.53
N ILE A 13 -5.50 0.47 -9.35
CA ILE A 13 -4.59 0.60 -8.21
C ILE A 13 -5.08 -0.29 -7.07
N ILE A 14 -4.24 -1.23 -6.66
CA ILE A 14 -4.51 -2.15 -5.55
C ILE A 14 -3.84 -1.61 -4.30
N THR A 15 -4.63 -1.30 -3.26
CA THR A 15 -4.08 -0.90 -1.96
C THR A 15 -3.66 -2.13 -1.17
N SER A 16 -2.34 -2.31 -1.06
CA SER A 16 -1.72 -3.32 -0.21
C SER A 16 -1.24 -2.68 1.10
N SER A 17 0.02 -2.90 1.48
CA SER A 17 0.70 -2.37 2.66
C SER A 17 2.19 -2.65 2.52
N VAL A 18 3.04 -1.99 3.31
CA VAL A 18 4.43 -2.45 3.53
C VAL A 18 4.47 -3.92 3.96
N ALA A 19 3.44 -4.39 4.65
CA ALA A 19 3.24 -5.81 5.01
C ALA A 19 3.07 -6.74 3.79
N GLY A 20 2.88 -6.23 2.59
CA GLY A 20 2.92 -6.99 1.34
C GLY A 20 4.33 -7.10 0.73
N LEU A 21 5.32 -6.43 1.32
CA LEU A 21 6.72 -6.39 0.87
C LEU A 21 7.68 -6.98 1.91
N THR A 22 7.28 -7.00 3.19
CA THR A 22 8.09 -7.42 4.33
C THR A 22 7.36 -8.44 5.20
N GLY A 23 8.08 -9.10 6.10
CA GLY A 23 7.52 -9.95 7.15
C GLY A 23 7.38 -9.21 8.47
N SER A 24 6.45 -9.68 9.32
CA SER A 24 6.32 -9.22 10.71
C SER A 24 5.83 -10.37 11.58
N PRO A 25 6.36 -10.57 12.78
CA PRO A 25 5.87 -11.59 13.70
C PRO A 25 4.42 -11.32 14.10
N ASN A 26 3.70 -12.38 14.44
CA ASN A 26 2.31 -12.35 14.92
C ASN A 26 1.28 -11.75 13.93
N ALA A 27 1.62 -11.60 12.65
CA ALA A 27 0.77 -11.01 11.62
C ALA A 27 0.63 -11.89 10.36
N SER A 28 0.83 -13.21 10.47
CA SER A 28 0.91 -14.12 9.31
C SER A 28 -0.29 -14.03 8.37
N ALA A 29 -1.52 -14.02 8.88
CA ALA A 29 -2.73 -13.92 8.07
C ALA A 29 -2.80 -12.57 7.30
N TYR A 30 -2.48 -11.46 7.96
CA TYR A 30 -2.43 -10.15 7.33
C TYR A 30 -1.33 -10.06 6.28
N ILE A 31 -0.11 -10.48 6.62
CA ILE A 31 1.04 -10.56 5.70
C ILE A 31 0.68 -11.37 4.46
N THR A 32 0.13 -12.57 4.64
CA THR A 32 -0.30 -13.41 3.51
C THR A 32 -1.30 -12.70 2.61
N SER A 33 -2.31 -12.06 3.20
CA SER A 33 -3.33 -11.32 2.43
C SER A 33 -2.73 -10.18 1.61
N LYS A 34 -1.74 -9.46 2.17
CA LYS A 34 -1.11 -8.33 1.51
C LYS A 34 -0.09 -8.75 0.44
N HIS A 35 0.60 -9.87 0.62
CA HIS A 35 1.41 -10.50 -0.42
C HIS A 35 0.55 -11.04 -1.57
N ALA A 36 -0.62 -11.61 -1.28
CA ALA A 36 -1.57 -12.03 -2.31
C ALA A 36 -1.98 -10.87 -3.23
N ASN A 37 -2.16 -9.66 -2.69
CA ASN A 37 -2.44 -8.46 -3.49
C ASN A 37 -1.33 -8.17 -4.50
N VAL A 38 -0.07 -8.39 -4.14
CA VAL A 38 1.08 -8.23 -5.05
C VAL A 38 1.05 -9.28 -6.16
N GLY A 39 0.74 -10.53 -5.81
CA GLY A 39 0.59 -11.61 -6.79
C GLY A 39 -0.52 -11.31 -7.81
N ILE A 40 -1.70 -10.91 -7.32
CA ILE A 40 -2.84 -10.51 -8.16
C ILE A 40 -2.46 -9.30 -9.04
N MET A 41 -1.83 -8.28 -8.48
CA MET A 41 -1.39 -7.10 -9.23
C MET A 41 -0.49 -7.47 -10.40
N ARG A 42 0.53 -8.30 -10.15
CA ARG A 42 1.49 -8.73 -11.19
C ARG A 42 0.83 -9.55 -12.30
N ALA A 43 -0.04 -10.49 -11.94
CA ALA A 43 -0.79 -11.29 -12.90
C ALA A 43 -1.67 -10.41 -13.78
N LEU A 44 -2.48 -9.54 -13.17
CA LEU A 44 -3.37 -8.64 -13.89
C LEU A 44 -2.62 -7.61 -14.74
N ALA A 45 -1.44 -7.14 -14.31
CA ALA A 45 -0.63 -6.23 -15.12
C ALA A 45 -0.22 -6.87 -16.45
N ALA A 46 0.16 -8.15 -16.43
CA ALA A 46 0.50 -8.90 -17.64
C ALA A 46 -0.74 -9.23 -18.48
N GLU A 47 -1.82 -9.69 -17.87
CA GLU A 47 -3.05 -10.07 -18.54
C GLU A 47 -3.75 -8.90 -19.23
N MET A 48 -3.71 -7.71 -18.61
CA MET A 48 -4.41 -6.50 -19.09
C MET A 48 -3.59 -5.62 -20.04
N ALA A 49 -2.28 -5.91 -20.19
CA ALA A 49 -1.40 -5.14 -21.06
C ALA A 49 -1.90 -5.04 -22.53
N PRO A 50 -2.45 -6.09 -23.17
CA PRO A 50 -3.01 -5.99 -24.53
C PRO A 50 -4.13 -4.95 -24.66
N ARG A 51 -4.88 -4.71 -23.57
CA ARG A 51 -5.93 -3.69 -23.49
C ARG A 51 -5.41 -2.32 -23.05
N LYS A 52 -4.10 -2.17 -22.90
CA LYS A 52 -3.43 -0.96 -22.39
C LYS A 52 -3.93 -0.53 -21.00
N ILE A 53 -4.52 -1.45 -20.22
CA ILE A 53 -4.92 -1.21 -18.84
C ILE A 53 -3.70 -1.41 -17.95
N ARG A 54 -3.37 -0.39 -17.18
CA ARG A 54 -2.26 -0.44 -16.21
C ARG A 54 -2.77 -0.98 -14.88
N VAL A 55 -1.98 -1.83 -14.23
CA VAL A 55 -2.31 -2.37 -12.90
C VAL A 55 -1.10 -2.22 -12.00
N ASN A 56 -1.25 -1.47 -10.92
CA ASN A 56 -0.19 -1.17 -9.95
C ASN A 56 -0.68 -1.36 -8.52
N SER A 57 0.22 -1.39 -7.55
CA SER A 57 -0.15 -1.40 -6.14
C SER A 57 0.55 -0.31 -5.35
N VAL A 58 -0.16 0.25 -4.36
CA VAL A 58 0.41 1.15 -3.36
C VAL A 58 0.60 0.41 -2.04
N HIS A 59 1.70 0.70 -1.34
CA HIS A 59 2.12 0.03 -0.12
C HIS A 59 2.36 1.06 0.99
N PRO A 60 1.29 1.50 1.67
CA PRO A 60 1.43 2.43 2.79
C PRO A 60 2.15 1.81 3.98
N SER A 61 2.95 2.62 4.69
CA SER A 61 3.32 2.44 6.09
C SER A 61 2.13 2.79 7.01
N PRO A 62 2.28 2.83 8.34
CA PRO A 62 1.25 3.39 9.21
C PRO A 62 0.79 4.77 8.73
N VAL A 63 -0.54 4.93 8.61
CA VAL A 63 -1.21 6.17 8.18
C VAL A 63 -1.96 6.76 9.36
N ASP A 64 -1.79 8.06 9.62
CA ASP A 64 -2.41 8.76 10.75
C ASP A 64 -3.93 8.89 10.56
N ASN A 65 -4.67 7.87 11.00
CA ASN A 65 -6.11 7.79 10.90
C ASN A 65 -6.72 6.97 12.04
N ARG A 66 -8.06 6.91 12.09
CA ARG A 66 -8.80 6.20 13.15
C ARG A 66 -8.47 4.71 13.22
N MET A 67 -8.25 4.05 12.08
CA MET A 67 -7.92 2.63 12.06
C MET A 67 -6.59 2.37 12.76
N MET A 68 -5.59 3.23 12.51
CA MET A 68 -4.28 3.10 13.15
C MET A 68 -4.36 3.34 14.66
N ARG A 69 -5.19 4.31 15.11
CA ARG A 69 -5.46 4.50 16.56
C ARG A 69 -6.00 3.23 17.22
N SER A 70 -6.94 2.56 16.55
CA SER A 70 -7.51 1.30 17.07
C SER A 70 -6.46 0.17 17.13
N LEU A 71 -5.56 0.11 16.16
CA LEU A 71 -4.48 -0.90 16.15
C LEU A 71 -3.45 -0.64 17.26
N GLU A 72 -3.05 0.61 17.46
CA GLU A 72 -2.12 0.99 18.53
C GLU A 72 -2.64 0.63 19.92
N GLU A 73 -3.92 0.91 20.16
CA GLU A 73 -4.57 0.53 21.40
C GLU A 73 -4.72 -1.00 21.52
N GLY A 74 -4.94 -1.71 20.42
CA GLY A 74 -4.99 -3.17 20.37
C GLY A 74 -3.64 -3.83 20.62
N PHE A 75 -2.52 -3.20 20.22
CA PHE A 75 -1.16 -3.71 20.47
C PHE A 75 -0.73 -3.53 21.94
N ALA A 76 -1.10 -2.42 22.56
CA ALA A 76 -0.80 -2.12 23.95
C ALA A 76 -1.94 -1.29 24.58
N PRO A 77 -2.93 -1.96 25.20
CA PRO A 77 -4.05 -1.27 25.82
C PRO A 77 -3.60 -0.23 26.84
N GLY A 78 -4.06 1.01 26.71
CA GLY A 78 -3.68 2.15 27.53
C GLY A 78 -2.31 2.77 27.22
N ALA A 79 -1.56 2.23 26.26
CA ALA A 79 -0.23 2.73 25.85
C ALA A 79 -0.15 3.05 24.34
N GLY A 80 -1.28 3.27 23.66
CA GLY A 80 -1.32 3.51 22.22
C GLY A 80 -0.43 4.66 21.74
N ALA A 81 -0.28 5.74 22.55
CA ALA A 81 0.61 6.86 22.23
C ALA A 81 2.10 6.47 22.20
N GLU A 82 2.51 5.54 23.07
CA GLU A 82 3.89 5.02 23.08
C GLU A 82 4.13 4.11 21.87
N VAL A 83 3.17 3.26 21.53
CA VAL A 83 3.20 2.44 20.31
C VAL A 83 3.37 3.34 19.07
N LYS A 84 2.58 4.41 18.96
CA LYS A 84 2.72 5.39 17.88
C LYS A 84 4.13 5.94 17.80
N LYS A 85 4.66 6.44 18.91
CA LYS A 85 6.01 7.04 18.98
C LYS A 85 7.09 6.04 18.54
N ASN A 86 6.98 4.78 18.95
CA ASN A 86 7.93 3.74 18.58
C ASN A 86 7.88 3.44 17.08
N LEU A 87 6.68 3.36 16.51
CA LEU A 87 6.50 3.16 15.06
C LEU A 87 6.98 4.38 14.26
N GLU A 88 6.73 5.61 14.71
CA GLU A 88 7.26 6.82 14.07
C GLU A 88 8.79 6.84 14.08
N ASN A 89 9.41 6.40 15.18
CA ASN A 89 10.86 6.31 15.29
C ASN A 89 11.48 5.25 14.37
N ALA A 90 10.73 4.19 14.05
CA ALA A 90 11.16 3.16 13.10
C ALA A 90 11.07 3.62 11.63
N ILE A 91 10.26 4.64 11.33
CA ILE A 91 10.17 5.21 9.99
C ILE A 91 11.30 6.24 9.80
N PRO A 92 12.15 6.15 8.76
CA PRO A 92 13.22 7.13 8.53
C PRO A 92 12.77 8.59 8.51
N LEU A 93 11.61 8.90 7.89
CA LEU A 93 11.04 10.26 7.89
C LEU A 93 10.35 10.65 9.21
N LYS A 94 10.42 9.82 10.26
CA LYS A 94 10.03 10.11 11.65
C LYS A 94 8.57 10.57 11.84
N ARG A 95 7.69 10.16 10.97
CA ARG A 95 6.26 10.40 11.09
C ARG A 95 5.44 9.30 10.41
N TYR A 96 4.19 9.17 10.76
CA TYR A 96 3.22 8.45 9.95
C TYR A 96 2.93 9.18 8.64
N ALA A 97 2.54 8.43 7.62
CA ALA A 97 1.94 9.03 6.44
C ALA A 97 0.59 9.67 6.81
N THR A 98 0.22 10.71 6.09
CA THR A 98 -1.15 11.25 6.11
C THR A 98 -2.00 10.56 5.04
N ASN A 99 -3.33 10.67 5.15
CA ASN A 99 -4.22 10.21 4.06
C ASN A 99 -3.88 10.89 2.73
N ASN A 100 -3.44 12.15 2.77
CA ASN A 100 -3.05 12.89 1.56
C ASN A 100 -1.76 12.35 0.93
N ASP A 101 -0.77 11.91 1.71
CA ASP A 101 0.45 11.28 1.16
C ASP A 101 0.08 10.06 0.30
N ILE A 102 -0.87 9.25 0.77
CA ILE A 102 -1.34 8.08 0.02
C ILE A 102 -2.19 8.48 -1.19
N ALA A 103 -3.08 9.47 -1.03
CA ALA A 103 -3.94 9.95 -2.10
C ALA A 103 -3.15 10.50 -3.28
N GLN A 104 -2.04 11.22 -3.05
CA GLN A 104 -1.17 11.75 -4.11
C GLN A 104 -0.50 10.61 -4.90
N ALA A 105 -0.04 9.55 -4.24
CA ALA A 105 0.52 8.38 -4.91
C ALA A 105 -0.53 7.66 -5.78
N VAL A 106 -1.76 7.52 -5.26
CA VAL A 106 -2.88 6.94 -6.02
C VAL A 106 -3.24 7.82 -7.21
N LEU A 107 -3.30 9.14 -7.04
CA LEU A 107 -3.59 10.10 -8.11
C LEU A 107 -2.53 10.01 -9.23
N PHE A 108 -1.26 9.97 -8.87
CA PHE A 108 -0.16 9.77 -9.83
C PHE A 108 -0.35 8.48 -10.63
N LEU A 109 -0.61 7.35 -9.97
CA LEU A 109 -0.81 6.07 -10.65
C LEU A 109 -2.12 6.02 -11.47
N ALA A 110 -3.12 6.82 -11.11
CA ALA A 110 -4.39 6.92 -11.85
C ALA A 110 -4.29 7.79 -13.09
N SER A 111 -3.39 8.77 -13.09
CA SER A 111 -3.26 9.77 -14.16
C SER A 111 -2.37 9.32 -15.32
N ASP A 112 -2.36 10.12 -16.40
CA ASP A 112 -1.50 9.90 -17.56
C ASP A 112 -0.02 10.20 -17.29
N GLU A 113 0.32 10.82 -16.14
CA GLU A 113 1.71 11.00 -15.72
C GLU A 113 2.43 9.67 -15.53
N SER A 114 1.69 8.61 -15.20
CA SER A 114 2.19 7.25 -15.05
C SER A 114 1.87 6.31 -16.23
N ARG A 115 1.64 6.86 -17.43
CA ARG A 115 1.18 6.10 -18.61
C ARG A 115 2.10 4.95 -19.06
N PHE A 116 3.35 4.94 -18.63
CA PHE A 116 4.30 3.86 -18.94
C PHE A 116 4.67 3.02 -17.70
N ILE A 117 3.83 3.09 -16.64
CA ILE A 117 4.03 2.38 -15.38
C ILE A 117 2.92 1.36 -15.19
N THR A 118 3.27 0.06 -15.21
CA THR A 118 2.39 -1.06 -14.87
C THR A 118 3.18 -2.16 -14.16
N GLY A 119 2.57 -2.89 -13.25
CA GLY A 119 3.22 -3.95 -12.47
C GLY A 119 4.10 -3.45 -11.33
N VAL A 120 4.05 -2.15 -10.95
CA VAL A 120 4.89 -1.60 -9.90
C VAL A 120 4.26 -1.80 -8.51
N THR A 121 5.13 -2.04 -7.53
CA THR A 121 4.82 -1.95 -6.10
C THR A 121 5.36 -0.62 -5.58
N LEU A 122 4.48 0.39 -5.46
CA LEU A 122 4.88 1.72 -5.01
C LEU A 122 4.77 1.82 -3.49
N ALA A 123 5.90 1.78 -2.81
CA ALA A 123 5.96 2.04 -1.37
C ALA A 123 5.72 3.53 -1.08
N VAL A 124 4.83 3.82 -0.14
CA VAL A 124 4.53 5.17 0.37
C VAL A 124 4.70 5.09 1.88
N ASP A 125 5.95 4.99 2.33
CA ASP A 125 6.29 4.45 3.63
C ASP A 125 7.35 5.25 4.42
N GLY A 126 7.77 6.39 3.89
CA GLY A 126 8.80 7.22 4.54
C GLY A 126 10.16 6.53 4.70
N GLY A 127 10.43 5.51 3.86
CA GLY A 127 11.67 4.72 3.88
C GLY A 127 11.62 3.50 4.80
N MET A 128 10.47 3.13 5.34
CA MET A 128 10.35 2.03 6.31
C MET A 128 10.83 0.67 5.78
N THR A 129 10.70 0.43 4.48
CA THR A 129 11.07 -0.86 3.85
C THR A 129 12.51 -0.93 3.35
N VAL A 130 13.30 0.13 3.50
CA VAL A 130 14.70 0.17 3.02
C VAL A 130 15.74 0.17 4.15
N VAL A 131 15.30 0.04 5.40
CA VAL A 131 16.14 -0.01 6.62
C VAL A 131 15.87 -1.27 7.40
#